data_e40d7e92007aa0831a7ad3ee94ddc8df
#
_entry.id   e40d7e92007aa0831a7ad3ee94ddc8df
#
_cell.length_a   1.000
_cell.length_b   1.000
_cell.length_c   1.000
_cell.angle_alpha   90.00
_cell.angle_beta   90.00
_cell.angle_gamma   90.00
#
_symmetry.space_group_name_H-M   'P 1'
#
loop_
_entity.id
_entity.type
_entity.pdbx_description
1 polymer ?
#
loop_
_entity_poly.entity_id
_entity_poly.type
_entity_poly.pdbx_seq_one_letter_code
_entity_poly.pdbx_strand_id
1 'polypeptide(L)'
;MSKKHAILLAALLSFFVACELEKDTEKSAVVHHKKNKTVVYQVFTRLFGNTNTTNKPWGTIEENGVGKFNDFTDKALTEIKDLGVTHIWYTGVPHHVVIVDYTKFGISNDDPDVVKGRAGSQYAVKDYYNVNPDLAENVANRLQEFEALIARSHKNGLRVIIDIVPNHVARNYESISNPKGTKYFGADDNKSVTYD
;
A
#
# COMPACT_ATOMS: atom_id res chain seq x y z
N MET A 1 53.73 48.16 43.17
CA MET A 1 52.30 47.75 43.01
C MET A 1 51.93 46.92 44.23
N SER A 2 50.88 47.29 44.91
CA SER A 2 50.37 46.59 46.08
C SER A 2 49.67 45.26 45.64
N LYS A 3 49.84 44.22 46.48
CA LYS A 3 49.22 42.91 46.24
C LYS A 3 47.70 42.99 45.95
N LYS A 4 47.05 44.03 46.43
CA LYS A 4 45.63 44.30 46.17
C LYS A 4 45.30 44.71 44.71
N HIS A 5 46.23 45.39 44.02
CA HIS A 5 46.06 45.76 42.64
C HIS A 5 46.31 44.59 41.66
N ALA A 6 47.16 43.65 42.03
CA ALA A 6 47.43 42.43 41.24
C ALA A 6 46.23 41.47 41.29
N ILE A 7 45.53 41.37 42.42
CA ILE A 7 44.33 40.53 42.55
C ILE A 7 43.13 41.10 41.75
N LEU A 8 42.99 42.45 41.75
CA LEU A 8 41.91 43.12 40.99
C LEU A 8 42.12 42.98 39.46
N LEU A 9 43.38 43.03 39.01
CA LEU A 9 43.71 42.85 37.58
C LEU A 9 43.48 41.40 37.11
N ALA A 10 43.78 40.41 37.95
CA ALA A 10 43.52 39.00 37.66
C ALA A 10 42.00 38.66 37.62
N ALA A 11 41.19 39.31 38.48
CA ALA A 11 39.75 39.14 38.47
C ALA A 11 39.09 39.79 37.22
N LEU A 12 39.61 40.88 36.70
CA LEU A 12 39.10 41.52 35.47
C LEU A 12 39.49 40.71 34.22
N LEU A 13 40.67 40.11 34.17
CA LEU A 13 41.05 39.23 33.04
C LEU A 13 40.19 37.95 32.98
N SER A 14 39.79 37.38 34.11
CA SER A 14 38.95 36.19 34.13
C SER A 14 37.51 36.46 33.63
N PHE A 15 37.02 37.70 33.78
CA PHE A 15 35.67 38.08 33.27
C PHE A 15 35.63 38.26 31.76
N PHE A 16 36.72 38.67 31.12
CA PHE A 16 36.81 38.80 29.66
C PHE A 16 36.94 37.44 28.95
N VAL A 17 37.61 36.46 29.57
CA VAL A 17 37.74 35.10 28.98
C VAL A 17 36.43 34.33 29.09
N ALA A 18 35.60 34.58 30.12
CA ALA A 18 34.28 33.93 30.22
C ALA A 18 33.24 34.45 29.19
N CYS A 19 33.41 35.69 28.69
CA CYS A 19 32.47 36.27 27.72
C CYS A 19 32.77 35.86 26.27
N GLU A 20 33.97 35.39 25.96
CA GLU A 20 34.30 34.84 24.63
C GLU A 20 33.98 33.34 24.50
N LEU A 21 33.79 32.61 25.60
CA LEU A 21 33.41 31.18 25.59
C LEU A 21 31.94 30.91 25.43
N GLU A 22 31.07 31.93 25.54
CA GLU A 22 29.61 31.77 25.34
C GLU A 22 29.13 32.11 23.92
N LYS A 23 30.00 32.49 22.99
CA LYS A 23 29.60 32.81 21.63
C LYS A 23 29.71 31.70 20.62
N ASP A 24 30.22 30.54 20.99
CA ASP A 24 30.43 29.43 20.05
C ASP A 24 29.47 28.22 20.23
N THR A 25 28.42 28.32 21.06
CA THR A 25 27.51 27.18 21.32
C THR A 25 26.12 27.33 20.75
N GLU A 26 25.81 28.33 19.92
CA GLU A 26 24.56 28.41 19.17
C GLU A 26 24.79 28.53 17.67
N LYS A 27 25.59 27.66 17.07
CA LYS A 27 25.25 27.16 15.75
C LYS A 27 24.25 26.03 15.96
N SER A 28 23.01 26.40 16.21
CA SER A 28 21.86 25.55 15.91
C SER A 28 22.14 24.96 14.52
N ALA A 29 22.51 23.68 14.47
CA ALA A 29 22.54 22.94 13.24
C ALA A 29 21.11 23.00 12.72
N VAL A 30 20.85 23.91 11.76
CA VAL A 30 19.65 23.85 10.94
C VAL A 30 19.72 22.50 10.27
N VAL A 31 19.10 21.51 10.90
CA VAL A 31 18.88 20.21 10.27
C VAL A 31 17.99 20.54 9.09
N HIS A 32 18.62 20.79 7.94
CA HIS A 32 17.93 20.75 6.67
C HIS A 32 17.40 19.33 6.55
N HIS A 33 16.18 19.12 7.05
CA HIS A 33 15.41 17.95 6.64
C HIS A 33 15.32 18.05 5.11
N LYS A 34 16.25 17.36 4.45
CA LYS A 34 16.20 17.20 3.00
C LYS A 34 14.84 16.54 2.75
N LYS A 35 13.86 17.36 2.36
CA LYS A 35 12.51 16.90 2.10
C LYS A 35 12.63 15.99 0.88
N ASN A 36 12.85 14.69 1.13
CA ASN A 36 13.03 13.74 0.05
C ASN A 36 11.75 13.76 -0.77
N LYS A 37 11.92 13.96 -2.07
CA LYS A 37 10.82 13.95 -3.02
C LYS A 37 10.10 12.59 -2.93
N THR A 38 8.77 12.61 -2.80
CA THR A 38 7.96 11.40 -2.91
C THR A 38 7.97 10.93 -4.36
N VAL A 39 8.37 9.68 -4.57
CA VAL A 39 8.33 9.00 -5.87
C VAL A 39 7.43 7.78 -5.72
N VAL A 40 6.37 7.73 -6.50
CA VAL A 40 5.38 6.63 -6.48
C VAL A 40 5.56 5.78 -7.72
N TYR A 41 5.68 4.47 -7.54
CA TYR A 41 5.65 3.48 -8.59
C TYR A 41 4.30 2.76 -8.54
N GLN A 42 3.43 3.02 -9.50
CA GLN A 42 2.16 2.31 -9.63
C GLN A 42 2.36 1.02 -10.41
N VAL A 43 1.81 -0.07 -9.91
CA VAL A 43 1.87 -1.38 -10.56
C VAL A 43 0.50 -2.03 -10.55
N PHE A 44 0.07 -2.52 -11.70
CA PHE A 44 -1.13 -3.34 -11.78
C PHE A 44 -0.78 -4.76 -11.32
N THR A 45 -1.19 -5.10 -10.10
CA THR A 45 -0.76 -6.31 -9.38
C THR A 45 -1.01 -7.57 -10.19
N ARG A 46 -2.15 -7.65 -10.89
CA ARG A 46 -2.54 -8.78 -11.74
C ARG A 46 -1.56 -9.05 -12.90
N LEU A 47 -0.86 -8.04 -13.37
CA LEU A 47 0.05 -8.17 -14.52
C LEU A 47 1.50 -8.40 -14.12
N PHE A 48 1.89 -7.95 -12.91
CA PHE A 48 3.26 -8.11 -12.43
C PHE A 48 3.59 -9.59 -12.23
N GLY A 49 4.72 -10.04 -12.77
CA GLY A 49 5.15 -11.44 -12.70
C GLY A 49 4.44 -12.40 -13.67
N ASN A 50 3.32 -12.00 -14.27
CA ASN A 50 2.66 -12.82 -15.27
C ASN A 50 3.50 -12.87 -16.56
N THR A 51 4.10 -14.02 -16.84
CA THR A 51 4.90 -14.25 -18.04
C THR A 51 4.11 -14.90 -19.19
N ASN A 52 2.82 -15.20 -18.97
CA ASN A 52 1.96 -15.77 -20.01
C ASN A 52 1.54 -14.68 -21.00
N THR A 53 1.73 -14.92 -22.28
CA THR A 53 1.46 -13.99 -23.38
C THR A 53 0.30 -14.43 -24.27
N THR A 54 -0.48 -15.43 -23.88
CA THR A 54 -1.56 -16.01 -24.67
C THR A 54 -2.64 -14.98 -25.00
N ASN A 55 -3.04 -14.14 -24.02
CA ASN A 55 -4.03 -13.06 -24.17
C ASN A 55 -5.32 -13.50 -24.87
N LYS A 56 -5.80 -14.70 -24.57
CA LYS A 56 -7.02 -15.26 -25.16
C LYS A 56 -8.23 -14.45 -24.71
N PRO A 57 -9.06 -13.95 -25.64
CA PRO A 57 -10.34 -13.34 -25.28
C PRO A 57 -11.18 -14.29 -24.42
N TRP A 58 -11.69 -13.82 -23.27
CA TRP A 58 -12.42 -14.65 -22.29
C TRP A 58 -11.62 -15.86 -21.77
N GLY A 59 -10.30 -15.87 -21.91
CA GLY A 59 -9.45 -16.93 -21.40
C GLY A 59 -9.48 -17.04 -19.88
N THR A 60 -9.35 -18.26 -19.39
CA THR A 60 -9.25 -18.56 -17.97
C THR A 60 -7.90 -18.10 -17.39
N ILE A 61 -7.73 -18.20 -16.06
CA ILE A 61 -6.44 -17.94 -15.41
C ILE A 61 -5.37 -18.93 -15.92
N GLU A 62 -5.75 -20.18 -16.15
CA GLU A 62 -4.84 -21.21 -16.67
C GLU A 62 -4.38 -20.90 -18.10
N GLU A 63 -5.24 -20.29 -18.91
CA GLU A 63 -4.92 -19.92 -20.28
C GLU A 63 -4.10 -18.64 -20.39
N ASN A 64 -4.43 -17.61 -19.60
CA ASN A 64 -3.85 -16.27 -19.72
C ASN A 64 -2.83 -15.93 -18.62
N GLY A 65 -2.78 -16.73 -17.56
CA GLY A 65 -1.98 -16.44 -16.39
C GLY A 65 -2.53 -15.29 -15.57
N VAL A 66 -1.95 -15.09 -14.42
CA VAL A 66 -2.20 -13.98 -13.49
C VAL A 66 -0.99 -13.79 -12.58
N GLY A 67 -0.59 -12.53 -12.36
CA GLY A 67 0.44 -12.20 -11.38
C GLY A 67 -0.04 -12.46 -9.96
N LYS A 68 0.88 -12.80 -9.08
CA LYS A 68 0.63 -13.18 -7.69
C LYS A 68 1.30 -12.22 -6.71
N PHE A 69 0.80 -12.15 -5.47
CA PHE A 69 1.45 -11.40 -4.40
C PHE A 69 2.90 -11.84 -4.17
N ASN A 70 3.19 -13.11 -4.41
CA ASN A 70 4.52 -13.68 -4.22
C ASN A 70 5.49 -13.40 -5.38
N ASP A 71 5.01 -12.93 -6.53
CA ASP A 71 5.88 -12.47 -7.63
C ASP A 71 6.68 -11.20 -7.27
N PHE A 72 6.17 -10.41 -6.31
CA PHE A 72 6.90 -9.29 -5.74
C PHE A 72 7.97 -9.76 -4.74
N THR A 73 8.99 -10.42 -5.26
CA THR A 73 10.12 -10.94 -4.48
C THR A 73 10.94 -9.81 -3.85
N ASP A 74 11.78 -10.14 -2.86
CA ASP A 74 12.74 -9.17 -2.28
C ASP A 74 13.61 -8.55 -3.39
N LYS A 75 14.04 -9.36 -4.38
CA LYS A 75 14.84 -8.87 -5.52
C LYS A 75 14.06 -7.83 -6.33
N ALA A 76 12.83 -8.12 -6.74
CA ALA A 76 12.01 -7.23 -7.53
C ALA A 76 11.75 -5.90 -6.79
N LEU A 77 11.44 -5.97 -5.48
CA LEU A 77 11.21 -4.79 -4.65
C LEU A 77 12.48 -3.95 -4.46
N THR A 78 13.64 -4.59 -4.32
CA THR A 78 14.93 -3.88 -4.27
C THR A 78 15.21 -3.16 -5.58
N GLU A 79 15.01 -3.80 -6.73
CA GLU A 79 15.20 -3.17 -8.05
C GLU A 79 14.27 -1.96 -8.25
N ILE A 80 13.00 -2.06 -7.82
CA ILE A 80 12.06 -0.93 -7.81
C ILE A 80 12.57 0.18 -6.89
N LYS A 81 13.07 -0.17 -5.70
CA LYS A 81 13.65 0.79 -4.76
C LYS A 81 14.86 1.54 -5.32
N ASP A 82 15.71 0.85 -6.04
CA ASP A 82 16.94 1.38 -6.65
C ASP A 82 16.65 2.44 -7.74
N LEU A 83 15.44 2.46 -8.31
CA LEU A 83 14.95 3.53 -9.18
C LEU A 83 14.67 4.85 -8.42
N GLY A 84 14.89 4.90 -7.10
CA GLY A 84 14.60 6.06 -6.26
C GLY A 84 13.13 6.10 -5.79
N VAL A 85 12.38 5.03 -5.95
CA VAL A 85 10.98 4.90 -5.50
C VAL A 85 10.91 4.92 -3.98
N THR A 86 9.93 5.66 -3.46
CA THR A 86 9.64 5.74 -2.02
C THR A 86 8.35 5.01 -1.63
N HIS A 87 7.41 4.91 -2.58
CA HIS A 87 6.09 4.30 -2.39
C HIS A 87 5.77 3.39 -3.58
N ILE A 88 5.27 2.20 -3.29
CA ILE A 88 4.70 1.32 -4.30
C ILE A 88 3.18 1.32 -4.17
N TRP A 89 2.49 1.52 -5.28
CA TRP A 89 1.04 1.54 -5.35
C TRP A 89 0.56 0.27 -6.05
N TYR A 90 0.03 -0.66 -5.25
CA TYR A 90 -0.56 -1.90 -5.74
C TYR A 90 -2.00 -1.66 -6.21
N THR A 91 -2.22 -1.58 -7.52
CA THR A 91 -3.55 -1.41 -8.12
C THR A 91 -4.26 -2.74 -8.25
N GLY A 92 -5.56 -2.76 -7.90
CA GLY A 92 -6.44 -3.92 -8.09
C GLY A 92 -6.36 -4.96 -6.98
N VAL A 93 -5.93 -4.59 -5.78
CA VAL A 93 -5.84 -5.49 -4.61
C VAL A 93 -7.20 -5.76 -3.97
N PRO A 94 -8.09 -4.76 -3.72
CA PRO A 94 -9.39 -5.05 -3.13
C PRO A 94 -10.18 -6.07 -3.95
N HIS A 95 -10.90 -6.95 -3.25
CA HIS A 95 -11.70 -7.98 -3.90
C HIS A 95 -12.79 -7.35 -4.78
N HIS A 96 -12.66 -7.53 -6.08
CA HIS A 96 -13.63 -7.12 -7.08
C HIS A 96 -14.25 -8.35 -7.75
N VAL A 97 -15.37 -8.14 -8.46
CA VAL A 97 -16.06 -9.22 -9.16
C VAL A 97 -15.19 -9.85 -10.24
N VAL A 98 -15.15 -11.20 -10.28
CA VAL A 98 -14.39 -12.01 -11.24
C VAL A 98 -15.17 -13.26 -11.64
N ILE A 99 -14.93 -13.80 -12.84
CA ILE A 99 -15.57 -15.03 -13.30
C ILE A 99 -14.66 -16.23 -13.03
N VAL A 100 -14.55 -16.56 -11.75
CA VAL A 100 -13.85 -17.75 -11.25
C VAL A 100 -14.65 -18.31 -10.06
N ASP A 101 -14.78 -19.62 -9.97
CA ASP A 101 -15.48 -20.29 -8.87
C ASP A 101 -14.59 -20.37 -7.62
N TYR A 102 -14.91 -19.57 -6.63
CA TYR A 102 -14.30 -19.56 -5.31
C TYR A 102 -15.25 -19.98 -4.18
N THR A 103 -16.37 -20.64 -4.52
CA THR A 103 -17.41 -21.04 -3.53
C THR A 103 -16.86 -21.90 -2.40
N LYS A 104 -15.88 -22.77 -2.68
CA LYS A 104 -15.19 -23.58 -1.66
C LYS A 104 -14.43 -22.76 -0.60
N PHE A 105 -14.22 -21.46 -0.86
CA PHE A 105 -13.60 -20.51 0.05
C PHE A 105 -14.59 -19.52 0.66
N GLY A 106 -15.92 -19.80 0.52
CA GLY A 106 -16.97 -18.95 1.04
C GLY A 106 -17.20 -17.66 0.24
N ILE A 107 -16.75 -17.60 -0.99
CA ILE A 107 -16.96 -16.48 -1.91
C ILE A 107 -18.04 -16.88 -2.92
N SER A 108 -19.15 -16.11 -3.01
CA SER A 108 -20.19 -16.35 -3.99
C SER A 108 -19.74 -16.12 -5.42
N ASN A 109 -20.31 -16.84 -6.37
CA ASN A 109 -20.06 -16.62 -7.80
C ASN A 109 -20.65 -15.27 -8.24
N ASP A 110 -20.01 -14.68 -9.24
CA ASP A 110 -20.44 -13.46 -9.88
C ASP A 110 -21.19 -13.78 -11.19
N ASP A 111 -22.17 -12.94 -11.53
CA ASP A 111 -22.94 -13.08 -12.75
C ASP A 111 -22.11 -12.62 -13.96
N PRO A 112 -21.85 -13.50 -14.94
CA PRO A 112 -21.06 -13.17 -16.13
C PRO A 112 -21.60 -11.99 -16.94
N ASP A 113 -22.92 -11.76 -16.91
CA ASP A 113 -23.57 -10.71 -17.69
C ASP A 113 -23.29 -9.30 -17.15
N VAL A 114 -22.84 -9.19 -15.89
CA VAL A 114 -22.55 -7.90 -15.25
C VAL A 114 -21.07 -7.71 -14.92
N VAL A 115 -20.19 -8.65 -15.31
CA VAL A 115 -18.75 -8.57 -15.07
C VAL A 115 -18.02 -8.23 -16.36
N LYS A 116 -17.15 -7.23 -16.30
CA LYS A 116 -16.35 -6.78 -17.44
C LYS A 116 -15.18 -7.75 -17.70
N GLY A 117 -15.42 -8.75 -18.56
CA GLY A 117 -14.43 -9.81 -18.82
C GLY A 117 -14.26 -10.76 -17.63
N ARG A 118 -13.52 -11.87 -17.78
CA ARG A 118 -13.34 -12.84 -16.70
C ARG A 118 -12.55 -12.29 -15.51
N ALA A 119 -11.61 -11.40 -15.77
CA ALA A 119 -10.80 -10.75 -14.73
C ALA A 119 -11.53 -9.61 -13.99
N GLY A 120 -12.70 -9.21 -14.47
CA GLY A 120 -13.46 -8.12 -13.90
C GLY A 120 -12.81 -6.74 -14.04
N SER A 121 -13.41 -5.76 -13.37
CA SER A 121 -12.83 -4.43 -13.21
C SER A 121 -12.37 -4.27 -11.78
N GLN A 122 -11.13 -3.86 -11.57
CA GLN A 122 -10.57 -3.59 -10.24
C GLN A 122 -11.35 -2.53 -9.45
N TYR A 123 -12.21 -1.78 -10.12
CA TYR A 123 -13.07 -0.75 -9.50
C TYR A 123 -14.49 -1.24 -9.21
N ALA A 124 -14.89 -2.43 -9.69
CA ALA A 124 -16.15 -3.06 -9.32
C ALA A 124 -15.97 -3.88 -8.03
N VAL A 125 -15.75 -3.19 -6.91
CA VAL A 125 -15.39 -3.81 -5.62
C VAL A 125 -16.55 -4.63 -5.09
N LYS A 126 -16.30 -5.92 -4.83
CA LYS A 126 -17.24 -6.87 -4.22
C LYS A 126 -17.10 -6.87 -2.70
N ASP A 127 -15.89 -6.65 -2.17
CA ASP A 127 -15.62 -6.67 -0.74
C ASP A 127 -14.39 -5.82 -0.39
N TYR A 128 -14.58 -4.77 0.41
CA TYR A 128 -13.49 -3.91 0.88
C TYR A 128 -12.63 -4.53 1.97
N TYR A 129 -13.12 -5.56 2.65
CA TYR A 129 -12.42 -6.25 3.74
C TYR A 129 -11.70 -7.52 3.28
N ASN A 130 -11.61 -7.70 1.96
CA ASN A 130 -11.01 -8.86 1.33
C ASN A 130 -10.09 -8.42 0.20
N VAL A 131 -9.19 -9.30 -0.20
CA VAL A 131 -8.34 -9.11 -1.38
C VAL A 131 -8.78 -10.00 -2.52
N ASN A 132 -8.47 -9.60 -3.75
CA ASN A 132 -8.77 -10.37 -4.94
C ASN A 132 -8.14 -11.77 -4.85
N PRO A 133 -8.96 -12.85 -4.83
CA PRO A 133 -8.47 -14.22 -4.69
C PRO A 133 -7.56 -14.66 -5.84
N ASP A 134 -7.72 -14.08 -7.04
CA ASP A 134 -6.85 -14.39 -8.19
C ASP A 134 -5.38 -14.10 -7.90
N LEU A 135 -5.09 -13.13 -7.02
CA LEU A 135 -3.72 -12.66 -6.72
C LEU A 135 -2.97 -13.54 -5.71
N ALA A 136 -3.67 -14.45 -5.02
CA ALA A 136 -3.04 -15.38 -4.08
C ALA A 136 -2.61 -16.68 -4.76
N GLU A 137 -1.52 -17.27 -4.31
CA GLU A 137 -1.17 -18.65 -4.65
C GLU A 137 -2.09 -19.64 -3.94
N ASN A 138 -2.35 -19.38 -2.66
CA ASN A 138 -3.32 -20.12 -1.86
C ASN A 138 -4.49 -19.22 -1.46
N VAL A 139 -5.62 -19.39 -2.12
CA VAL A 139 -6.81 -18.57 -1.91
C VAL A 139 -7.31 -18.59 -0.45
N ALA A 140 -7.12 -19.69 0.27
CA ALA A 140 -7.46 -19.76 1.70
C ALA A 140 -6.62 -18.79 2.54
N ASN A 141 -5.39 -18.52 2.13
CA ASN A 141 -4.43 -17.67 2.83
C ASN A 141 -4.25 -16.27 2.16
N ARG A 142 -5.17 -15.87 1.28
CA ARG A 142 -5.03 -14.66 0.46
C ARG A 142 -4.74 -13.39 1.25
N LEU A 143 -5.35 -13.22 2.42
CA LEU A 143 -5.13 -12.06 3.29
C LEU A 143 -3.72 -12.10 3.88
N GLN A 144 -3.29 -13.25 4.37
CA GLN A 144 -1.94 -13.45 4.91
C GLN A 144 -0.85 -13.27 3.84
N GLU A 145 -1.11 -13.72 2.59
CA GLU A 145 -0.18 -13.47 1.48
C GLU A 145 -0.05 -11.99 1.16
N PHE A 146 -1.16 -11.23 1.22
CA PHE A 146 -1.11 -9.78 1.04
C PHE A 146 -0.40 -9.08 2.21
N GLU A 147 -0.67 -9.46 3.46
CA GLU A 147 0.04 -8.96 4.63
C GLU A 147 1.55 -9.22 4.52
N ALA A 148 1.94 -10.42 4.06
CA ALA A 148 3.33 -10.77 3.81
C ALA A 148 3.97 -9.90 2.70
N LEU A 149 3.21 -9.55 1.66
CA LEU A 149 3.67 -8.60 0.64
C LEU A 149 3.89 -7.20 1.22
N ILE A 150 2.98 -6.70 2.06
CA ILE A 150 3.15 -5.41 2.74
C ILE A 150 4.42 -5.43 3.60
N ALA A 151 4.60 -6.47 4.41
CA ALA A 151 5.78 -6.61 5.27
C ALA A 151 7.08 -6.67 4.44
N ARG A 152 7.08 -7.41 3.33
CA ARG A 152 8.20 -7.51 2.40
C ARG A 152 8.51 -6.17 1.74
N SER A 153 7.49 -5.40 1.34
CA SER A 153 7.65 -4.06 0.78
C SER A 153 8.30 -3.10 1.79
N HIS A 154 7.80 -3.10 3.03
CA HIS A 154 8.36 -2.28 4.12
C HIS A 154 9.79 -2.67 4.44
N LYS A 155 10.12 -3.96 4.49
CA LYS A 155 11.50 -4.48 4.68
C LYS A 155 12.46 -3.92 3.62
N ASN A 156 11.98 -3.77 2.36
CA ASN A 156 12.75 -3.19 1.26
C ASN A 156 12.68 -1.66 1.20
N GLY A 157 12.19 -0.99 2.25
CA GLY A 157 12.16 0.47 2.37
C GLY A 157 11.14 1.17 1.47
N LEU A 158 10.10 0.46 1.03
CA LEU A 158 8.98 0.98 0.26
C LEU A 158 7.75 1.14 1.15
N ARG A 159 7.07 2.29 1.08
CA ARG A 159 5.72 2.46 1.66
C ARG A 159 4.69 1.92 0.69
N VAL A 160 3.59 1.36 1.22
CA VAL A 160 2.54 0.75 0.41
C VAL A 160 1.36 1.68 0.28
N ILE A 161 0.79 1.76 -0.93
CA ILE A 161 -0.47 2.42 -1.26
C ILE A 161 -1.36 1.37 -1.93
N ILE A 162 -2.66 1.37 -1.61
CA ILE A 162 -3.70 0.59 -2.29
C ILE A 162 -4.85 1.51 -2.71
N ASP A 163 -5.60 1.10 -3.73
CA ASP A 163 -6.78 1.81 -4.19
C ASP A 163 -7.95 1.66 -3.21
N ILE A 164 -8.74 2.71 -3.07
CA ILE A 164 -10.07 2.67 -2.49
C ILE A 164 -11.01 3.43 -3.41
N VAL A 165 -12.14 2.82 -3.78
CA VAL A 165 -13.18 3.41 -4.64
C VAL A 165 -14.44 3.63 -3.81
N PRO A 166 -14.62 4.79 -3.14
CA PRO A 166 -15.70 4.96 -2.17
C PRO A 166 -17.05 5.36 -2.78
N ASN A 167 -17.12 5.62 -4.09
CA ASN A 167 -18.29 6.18 -4.75
C ASN A 167 -19.25 5.13 -5.33
N HIS A 168 -18.84 3.87 -5.42
CA HIS A 168 -19.69 2.77 -5.89
C HIS A 168 -19.12 1.41 -5.47
N VAL A 169 -19.93 0.37 -5.60
CA VAL A 169 -19.57 -1.02 -5.36
C VAL A 169 -20.05 -1.89 -6.53
N ALA A 170 -19.64 -3.15 -6.58
CA ALA A 170 -20.22 -4.12 -7.51
C ALA A 170 -21.70 -4.37 -7.20
N ARG A 171 -22.46 -4.81 -8.20
CA ARG A 171 -23.90 -5.11 -8.05
C ARG A 171 -24.18 -6.16 -6.97
N ASN A 172 -23.33 -7.15 -6.84
CA ASN A 172 -23.42 -8.20 -5.81
C ASN A 172 -22.37 -7.98 -4.73
N TYR A 173 -22.33 -6.76 -4.15
CA TYR A 173 -21.47 -6.48 -3.00
C TYR A 173 -21.75 -7.47 -1.87
N GLU A 174 -20.72 -8.17 -1.41
CA GLU A 174 -20.80 -9.16 -0.35
C GLU A 174 -19.47 -9.20 0.43
N SER A 175 -19.51 -8.85 1.71
CA SER A 175 -18.32 -8.77 2.54
C SER A 175 -18.16 -9.97 3.49
N ILE A 176 -16.96 -10.53 3.56
CA ILE A 176 -16.58 -11.53 4.57
C ILE A 176 -16.68 -10.98 6.01
N SER A 177 -16.67 -9.66 6.18
CA SER A 177 -16.75 -8.97 7.48
C SER A 177 -18.17 -8.57 7.85
N ASN A 178 -19.17 -8.91 7.04
CA ASN A 178 -20.55 -8.58 7.36
C ASN A 178 -21.03 -9.36 8.58
N PRO A 179 -21.48 -8.71 9.65
CA PRO A 179 -21.99 -9.40 10.83
C PRO A 179 -23.17 -10.31 10.48
N LYS A 180 -23.22 -11.50 11.07
CA LYS A 180 -24.29 -12.46 10.82
C LYS A 180 -25.66 -11.83 11.08
N GLY A 181 -26.57 -11.94 10.10
CA GLY A 181 -27.91 -11.41 10.18
C GLY A 181 -28.04 -9.93 9.82
N THR A 182 -26.94 -9.25 9.46
CA THR A 182 -26.96 -7.89 8.92
C THR A 182 -27.18 -7.95 7.42
N LYS A 183 -28.12 -7.13 6.92
CA LYS A 183 -28.35 -7.00 5.49
C LYS A 183 -27.36 -6.00 4.89
N TYR A 184 -26.94 -6.25 3.66
CA TYR A 184 -26.15 -5.30 2.90
C TYR A 184 -27.02 -4.09 2.54
N PHE A 185 -26.37 -2.95 2.36
CA PHE A 185 -27.04 -1.78 1.83
C PHE A 185 -27.70 -2.12 0.51
N GLY A 186 -29.02 -1.89 0.43
CA GLY A 186 -29.80 -2.17 -0.78
C GLY A 186 -30.24 -3.62 -1.01
N ALA A 187 -29.97 -4.52 -0.07
CA ALA A 187 -30.38 -5.91 -0.21
C ALA A 187 -31.92 -6.13 -0.36
N ASP A 188 -32.71 -5.15 0.07
CA ASP A 188 -34.18 -5.25 0.06
C ASP A 188 -34.84 -4.59 -1.14
N ASP A 189 -34.16 -3.73 -1.89
CA ASP A 189 -34.84 -2.93 -2.92
C ASP A 189 -34.39 -3.20 -4.36
N ASN A 190 -33.43 -4.09 -4.58
CA ASN A 190 -32.84 -4.41 -5.88
C ASN A 190 -32.42 -3.19 -6.73
N LYS A 191 -32.55 -1.97 -6.19
CA LYS A 191 -32.31 -0.71 -6.88
C LYS A 191 -31.04 -0.02 -6.39
N SER A 192 -30.66 -0.24 -5.16
CA SER A 192 -29.56 0.49 -4.53
C SER A 192 -28.18 0.10 -5.03
N VAL A 193 -28.06 -1.03 -5.69
CA VAL A 193 -26.83 -1.47 -6.35
C VAL A 193 -26.86 -1.23 -7.86
N THR A 194 -27.98 -0.77 -8.39
CA THR A 194 -28.15 -0.32 -9.77
C THR A 194 -28.39 1.17 -9.74
N TYR A 195 -27.40 1.94 -10.06
CA TYR A 195 -27.62 3.34 -10.39
C TYR A 195 -28.24 3.40 -11.77
N ASP A 196 -29.48 3.85 -11.85
CA ASP A 196 -30.09 4.28 -13.09
C ASP A 196 -29.53 5.65 -13.49
#